data_3b3dca436482d94c11192187dd6b2a94
#
_entry.id   3b3dca436482d94c11192187dd6b2a94
#
_cell.length_a   1.000
_cell.length_b   1.000
_cell.length_c   1.000
_cell.angle_alpha   90.00
_cell.angle_beta   90.00
_cell.angle_gamma   90.00
#
_symmetry.space_group_name_H-M   'P 1'
#
loop_
_entity.id
_entity.type
_entity.pdbx_description
1 polymer ?
#
loop_
_entity_poly.entity_id
_entity_poly.type
_entity_poly.pdbx_seq_one_letter_code
_entity_poly.pdbx_strand_id
1 'polypeptide(L)'
;MKCAKCGAEIKEGCIYCSVCGNAVQIVPDYSVLEDDYLRSLLKEEESAGKEPAPAQAKQQKPKQPQRKKNRRLPFLIGGILLVLLVLAGILIKAAIDHRNANSYDYQMEQAAMAADAQNDGEALDYYERALYLYPNDIIAREKMIEIYEKQKNTDAAMVLLIEIIKLDPANEDAYRDLIAIYDAREDYDSILDLEAEVDAEDLKNKDKILDLFADYMTSAPLITDPEGDVPSGKYDEALEVEIASTDGDAIYYTI
;
A
#
# COMPACT_ATOMS: atom_id res chain seq x y z
N MET A 1 40.65 6.00 -11.94
CA MET A 1 40.32 7.40 -12.31
C MET A 1 39.76 8.14 -11.11
N LYS A 2 39.74 9.49 -11.10
CA LYS A 2 39.22 10.25 -9.96
C LYS A 2 37.81 10.79 -10.27
N CYS A 3 36.94 10.79 -9.28
CA CYS A 3 35.58 11.33 -9.41
C CYS A 3 35.62 12.86 -9.61
N ALA A 4 34.97 13.34 -10.67
CA ALA A 4 34.92 14.78 -10.99
C ALA A 4 34.18 15.60 -9.91
N LYS A 5 33.29 14.98 -9.11
CA LYS A 5 32.48 15.67 -8.10
C LYS A 5 33.13 15.72 -6.71
N CYS A 6 33.77 14.64 -6.26
CA CYS A 6 34.30 14.56 -4.90
C CYS A 6 35.81 14.22 -4.82
N GLY A 7 36.49 14.00 -5.96
CA GLY A 7 37.92 13.72 -6.01
C GLY A 7 38.33 12.29 -5.56
N ALA A 8 37.39 11.46 -5.08
CA ALA A 8 37.70 10.09 -4.64
C ALA A 8 38.15 9.18 -5.79
N GLU A 9 39.04 8.23 -5.50
CA GLU A 9 39.45 7.24 -6.48
C GLU A 9 38.35 6.25 -6.83
N ILE A 10 38.13 6.04 -8.12
CA ILE A 10 37.10 5.13 -8.66
C ILE A 10 37.82 3.95 -9.30
N LYS A 11 37.42 2.73 -8.94
CA LYS A 11 37.94 1.50 -9.53
C LYS A 11 37.51 1.40 -11.01
N GLU A 12 38.35 0.83 -11.85
CA GLU A 12 38.03 0.60 -13.26
C GLU A 12 36.79 -0.30 -13.38
N GLY A 13 35.87 0.08 -14.27
CA GLY A 13 34.61 -0.62 -14.49
C GLY A 13 33.40 -0.16 -13.62
N CYS A 14 33.59 0.75 -12.68
CA CYS A 14 32.48 1.30 -11.89
C CYS A 14 31.79 2.45 -12.64
N ILE A 15 30.47 2.35 -12.80
CA ILE A 15 29.64 3.36 -13.43
C ILE A 15 29.15 4.46 -12.46
N TYR A 16 29.38 4.27 -11.14
CA TYR A 16 29.06 5.25 -10.11
C TYR A 16 30.19 5.35 -9.08
N CYS A 17 30.40 6.55 -8.55
CA CYS A 17 31.34 6.78 -7.47
C CYS A 17 30.80 6.20 -6.14
N SER A 18 31.53 5.30 -5.50
CA SER A 18 31.13 4.67 -4.24
C SER A 18 31.05 5.63 -3.04
N VAL A 19 31.62 6.82 -3.16
CA VAL A 19 31.67 7.81 -2.07
C VAL A 19 30.53 8.83 -2.16
N CYS A 20 30.21 9.31 -3.38
CA CYS A 20 29.22 10.37 -3.56
C CYS A 20 28.04 10.01 -4.50
N GLY A 21 27.99 8.78 -5.03
CA GLY A 21 26.94 8.30 -5.91
C GLY A 21 26.89 8.95 -7.30
N ASN A 22 27.87 9.81 -7.65
CA ASN A 22 27.88 10.48 -8.95
C ASN A 22 28.20 9.49 -10.07
N ALA A 23 27.44 9.58 -11.19
CA ALA A 23 27.68 8.75 -12.38
C ALA A 23 29.03 9.08 -13.01
N VAL A 24 29.76 8.06 -13.44
CA VAL A 24 31.06 8.18 -14.12
C VAL A 24 30.82 7.90 -15.60
N GLN A 25 31.11 8.89 -16.43
CA GLN A 25 31.00 8.75 -17.89
C GLN A 25 32.17 7.91 -18.39
N ILE A 26 31.91 6.67 -18.83
CA ILE A 26 32.92 5.72 -19.31
C ILE A 26 33.04 5.76 -20.85
N VAL A 27 32.13 6.44 -21.53
CA VAL A 27 32.12 6.50 -23.00
C VAL A 27 33.06 7.63 -23.46
N PRO A 28 34.13 7.33 -24.22
CA PRO A 28 34.89 8.39 -24.90
C PRO A 28 33.95 9.15 -25.82
N ASP A 29 34.09 10.48 -25.90
CA ASP A 29 33.43 11.33 -26.89
C ASP A 29 33.83 10.86 -28.28
N TYR A 30 33.04 10.00 -28.89
CA TYR A 30 33.27 9.53 -30.25
C TYR A 30 32.62 10.55 -31.21
N SER A 31 33.39 11.49 -31.70
CA SER A 31 32.98 12.37 -32.80
C SER A 31 33.07 11.59 -34.10
N VAL A 32 31.95 11.11 -34.58
CA VAL A 32 31.82 10.38 -35.88
C VAL A 32 32.23 11.24 -37.09
N LEU A 33 32.47 12.54 -36.89
CA LEU A 33 32.84 13.50 -37.94
C LEU A 33 34.36 13.70 -38.09
N GLU A 34 35.18 13.09 -37.25
CA GLU A 34 36.66 13.19 -37.31
C GLU A 34 37.31 11.96 -37.91
N ASP A 35 36.52 11.05 -38.50
CA ASP A 35 37.10 9.89 -39.18
C ASP A 35 37.71 10.34 -40.54
N ASP A 36 39.03 10.39 -40.60
CA ASP A 36 39.81 10.75 -41.78
C ASP A 36 39.46 9.87 -42.98
N TYR A 37 38.89 8.68 -42.75
CA TYR A 37 38.42 7.78 -43.78
C TYR A 37 37.17 8.30 -44.50
N LEU A 38 36.20 8.86 -43.79
CA LEU A 38 35.02 9.48 -44.41
C LEU A 38 35.37 10.75 -45.14
N ARG A 39 36.35 11.52 -44.66
CA ARG A 39 36.90 12.69 -45.39
C ARG A 39 37.62 12.31 -46.70
N SER A 40 38.31 11.16 -46.73
CA SER A 40 38.94 10.69 -47.93
C SER A 40 37.95 10.28 -49.03
N LEU A 41 36.83 9.63 -48.65
CA LEU A 41 35.77 9.24 -49.56
C LEU A 41 35.03 10.46 -50.15
N LEU A 42 34.79 11.49 -49.35
CA LEU A 42 34.15 12.73 -49.80
C LEU A 42 35.09 13.54 -50.75
N LYS A 43 36.42 13.46 -50.57
CA LYS A 43 37.40 14.09 -51.47
C LYS A 43 37.55 13.37 -52.81
N GLU A 44 37.36 12.05 -52.84
CA GLU A 44 37.38 11.30 -54.11
C GLU A 44 36.17 11.62 -55.00
N GLU A 45 34.98 11.87 -54.42
CA GLU A 45 33.80 12.31 -55.18
C GLU A 45 33.94 13.74 -55.73
N GLU A 46 34.66 14.65 -55.05
CA GLU A 46 34.88 16.01 -55.50
C GLU A 46 35.97 16.11 -56.59
N SER A 47 36.89 15.17 -56.66
CA SER A 47 37.99 15.17 -57.63
C SER A 47 37.66 14.50 -58.99
N ALA A 48 36.55 13.74 -59.06
CA ALA A 48 36.09 13.08 -60.31
C ALA A 48 35.28 13.97 -61.25
N GLY A 49 35.13 15.25 -60.94
CA GLY A 49 34.23 16.20 -61.68
C GLY A 49 34.86 17.23 -62.57
N LYS A 50 36.13 17.07 -63.02
CA LYS A 50 36.72 18.05 -64.02
C LYS A 50 37.39 17.39 -65.21
N GLU A 51 36.63 17.21 -66.28
CA GLU A 51 37.14 17.04 -67.59
C GLU A 51 36.45 18.05 -68.59
N PRO A 52 37.18 18.53 -69.62
CA PRO A 52 36.82 19.77 -70.33
C PRO A 52 35.77 19.53 -71.41
N ALA A 53 34.99 20.57 -71.67
CA ALA A 53 33.88 20.60 -72.60
C ALA A 53 34.30 20.39 -74.09
N PRO A 54 33.55 19.65 -74.89
CA PRO A 54 33.39 19.86 -76.28
C PRO A 54 31.96 20.27 -76.67
N ALA A 55 31.94 21.01 -77.76
CA ALA A 55 30.90 21.73 -78.48
C ALA A 55 29.46 21.17 -78.42
N GLN A 56 28.58 22.17 -78.45
CA GLN A 56 27.14 22.19 -78.57
C GLN A 56 26.52 21.14 -79.52
N ALA A 57 25.81 20.16 -78.96
CA ALA A 57 24.74 19.45 -79.62
C ALA A 57 23.46 19.77 -78.91
N LYS A 58 22.42 20.25 -79.58
CA LYS A 58 21.09 20.49 -78.98
C LYS A 58 20.53 19.23 -78.42
N GLN A 59 20.68 19.07 -77.09
CA GLN A 59 20.06 17.95 -76.35
C GLN A 59 18.65 18.35 -75.91
N GLN A 60 17.70 17.60 -76.41
CA GLN A 60 16.35 17.57 -75.93
C GLN A 60 16.37 17.33 -74.44
N LYS A 61 15.75 18.20 -73.64
CA LYS A 61 15.57 18.01 -72.17
C LYS A 61 14.92 16.65 -71.88
N PRO A 62 15.57 15.79 -71.17
CA PRO A 62 14.90 14.55 -70.70
C PRO A 62 13.70 14.95 -69.88
N LYS A 63 12.51 14.42 -70.21
CA LYS A 63 11.32 14.54 -69.41
C LYS A 63 11.63 13.91 -68.02
N GLN A 64 11.75 14.73 -66.99
CA GLN A 64 11.84 14.23 -65.58
C GLN A 64 10.68 13.27 -65.33
N PRO A 65 10.95 12.11 -64.82
CA PRO A 65 9.86 11.22 -64.45
C PRO A 65 9.01 11.95 -63.42
N GLN A 66 7.76 12.22 -63.74
CA GLN A 66 6.80 12.76 -62.80
C GLN A 66 6.65 11.74 -61.65
N ARG A 67 7.27 12.01 -60.48
CA ARG A 67 7.05 11.28 -59.26
C ARG A 67 5.55 11.33 -58.98
N LYS A 68 4.85 10.24 -59.25
CA LYS A 68 3.45 10.07 -58.85
C LYS A 68 3.39 10.29 -57.34
N LYS A 69 2.89 11.47 -56.94
CA LYS A 69 2.68 11.84 -55.56
C LYS A 69 1.71 10.80 -54.98
N ASN A 70 2.23 9.80 -54.25
CA ASN A 70 1.40 8.78 -53.59
C ASN A 70 0.48 9.47 -52.59
N ARG A 71 -0.71 9.80 -53.05
CA ARG A 71 -1.76 10.51 -52.27
C ARG A 71 -2.17 9.73 -51.02
N ARG A 72 -1.82 8.43 -50.95
CA ARG A 72 -2.11 7.51 -49.82
C ARG A 72 -1.08 7.60 -48.70
N LEU A 73 0.14 8.10 -48.94
CA LEU A 73 1.22 8.19 -47.98
C LEU A 73 0.86 9.05 -46.74
N PRO A 74 0.27 10.27 -46.90
CA PRO A 74 -0.10 11.08 -45.74
C PRO A 74 -1.21 10.43 -44.88
N PHE A 75 -2.14 9.68 -45.49
CA PHE A 75 -3.18 8.97 -44.77
C PHE A 75 -2.62 7.78 -43.99
N LEU A 76 -1.62 7.06 -44.51
CA LEU A 76 -0.93 5.98 -43.80
C LEU A 76 -0.12 6.53 -42.61
N ILE A 77 0.60 7.63 -42.82
CA ILE A 77 1.35 8.30 -41.74
C ILE A 77 0.39 8.80 -40.65
N GLY A 78 -0.74 9.43 -41.04
CA GLY A 78 -1.77 9.87 -40.09
C GLY A 78 -2.39 8.72 -39.31
N GLY A 79 -2.66 7.59 -39.97
CA GLY A 79 -3.16 6.38 -39.32
C GLY A 79 -2.16 5.79 -38.31
N ILE A 80 -0.88 5.71 -38.66
CA ILE A 80 0.18 5.23 -37.77
C ILE A 80 0.32 6.18 -36.56
N LEU A 81 0.30 7.49 -36.79
CA LEU A 81 0.40 8.47 -35.70
C LEU A 81 -0.78 8.36 -34.72
N LEU A 82 -1.99 8.17 -35.24
CA LEU A 82 -3.18 7.97 -34.43
C LEU A 82 -3.07 6.69 -33.56
N VAL A 83 -2.60 5.58 -34.15
CA VAL A 83 -2.37 4.32 -33.41
C VAL A 83 -1.32 4.52 -32.33
N LEU A 84 -0.23 5.23 -32.60
CA LEU A 84 0.81 5.54 -31.60
C LEU A 84 0.26 6.40 -30.47
N LEU A 85 -0.59 7.39 -30.75
CA LEU A 85 -1.23 8.21 -29.73
C LEU A 85 -2.17 7.39 -28.85
N VAL A 86 -2.95 6.48 -29.42
CA VAL A 86 -3.82 5.56 -28.64
C VAL A 86 -2.99 4.65 -27.75
N LEU A 87 -1.91 4.05 -28.31
CA LEU A 87 -1.00 3.21 -27.53
C LEU A 87 -0.32 4.00 -26.40
N ALA A 88 0.14 5.21 -26.68
CA ALA A 88 0.70 6.09 -25.64
C ALA A 88 -0.33 6.40 -24.54
N GLY A 89 -1.58 6.68 -24.91
CA GLY A 89 -2.67 6.90 -23.95
C GLY A 89 -2.92 5.66 -23.06
N ILE A 90 -2.94 4.47 -23.64
CA ILE A 90 -3.09 3.21 -22.90
C ILE A 90 -1.91 2.99 -21.93
N LEU A 91 -0.67 3.24 -22.38
CA LEU A 91 0.51 3.08 -21.53
C LEU A 91 0.53 4.10 -20.38
N ILE A 92 0.15 5.36 -20.66
CA ILE A 92 0.04 6.39 -19.62
C ILE A 92 -1.03 6.00 -18.60
N LYS A 93 -2.20 5.55 -19.08
CA LYS A 93 -3.26 5.08 -18.17
C LYS A 93 -2.78 3.92 -17.32
N ALA A 94 -2.17 2.89 -17.91
CA ALA A 94 -1.63 1.75 -17.18
C ALA A 94 -0.58 2.16 -16.13
N ALA A 95 0.28 3.14 -16.44
CA ALA A 95 1.26 3.67 -15.51
C ALA A 95 0.60 4.43 -14.33
N ILE A 96 -0.46 5.18 -14.60
CA ILE A 96 -1.25 5.87 -13.57
C ILE A 96 -1.97 4.84 -12.69
N ASP A 97 -2.64 3.87 -13.29
CA ASP A 97 -3.37 2.82 -12.58
C ASP A 97 -2.41 2.00 -11.67
N HIS A 98 -1.23 1.66 -12.20
CA HIS A 98 -0.19 0.98 -11.41
C HIS A 98 0.31 1.83 -10.24
N ARG A 99 0.50 3.15 -10.44
CA ARG A 99 0.92 4.05 -9.36
C ARG A 99 -0.17 4.18 -8.29
N ASN A 100 -1.41 4.31 -8.72
CA ASN A 100 -2.57 4.44 -7.83
C ASN A 100 -2.80 3.15 -7.02
N ALA A 101 -2.64 1.98 -7.65
CA ALA A 101 -2.75 0.69 -6.97
C ALA A 101 -1.72 0.51 -5.84
N ASN A 102 -0.56 1.17 -5.92
CA ASN A 102 0.52 1.13 -4.92
C ASN A 102 0.56 2.41 -4.04
N SER A 103 -0.50 3.21 -4.02
CA SER A 103 -0.60 4.41 -3.19
C SER A 103 -1.63 4.19 -2.09
N TYR A 104 -1.16 4.20 -0.84
CA TYR A 104 -2.03 4.12 0.35
C TYR A 104 -3.08 5.24 0.36
N ASP A 105 -2.65 6.49 0.16
CA ASP A 105 -3.55 7.65 0.18
C ASP A 105 -4.66 7.51 -0.87
N TYR A 106 -4.31 7.00 -2.07
CA TYR A 106 -5.30 6.74 -3.11
C TYR A 106 -6.30 5.66 -2.69
N GLN A 107 -5.83 4.56 -2.07
CA GLN A 107 -6.71 3.48 -1.61
C GLN A 107 -7.67 4.00 -0.52
N MET A 108 -7.16 4.75 0.46
CA MET A 108 -7.97 5.35 1.51
C MET A 108 -9.01 6.35 0.99
N GLU A 109 -8.63 7.21 0.02
CA GLU A 109 -9.53 8.15 -0.62
C GLU A 109 -10.66 7.44 -1.38
N GLN A 110 -10.32 6.41 -2.18
CA GLN A 110 -11.31 5.63 -2.91
C GLN A 110 -12.25 4.86 -1.97
N ALA A 111 -11.70 4.30 -0.88
CA ALA A 111 -12.47 3.63 0.14
C ALA A 111 -13.50 4.58 0.78
N ALA A 112 -13.07 5.78 1.17
CA ALA A 112 -13.96 6.79 1.74
C ALA A 112 -15.05 7.21 0.75
N MET A 113 -14.71 7.46 -0.52
CA MET A 113 -15.67 7.80 -1.57
C MET A 113 -16.69 6.68 -1.82
N ALA A 114 -16.26 5.42 -1.80
CA ALA A 114 -17.16 4.27 -1.95
C ALA A 114 -18.08 4.12 -0.75
N ALA A 115 -17.57 4.32 0.48
CA ALA A 115 -18.38 4.29 1.70
C ALA A 115 -19.44 5.41 1.73
N ASP A 116 -19.09 6.63 1.32
CA ASP A 116 -20.01 7.76 1.19
C ASP A 116 -21.11 7.49 0.14
N ALA A 117 -20.76 6.76 -0.92
CA ALA A 117 -21.70 6.30 -1.94
C ALA A 117 -22.53 5.09 -1.50
N GLN A 118 -22.37 4.61 -0.26
CA GLN A 118 -23.03 3.42 0.30
C GLN A 118 -22.68 2.12 -0.48
N ASN A 119 -21.53 2.10 -1.14
CA ASN A 119 -20.98 0.93 -1.81
C ASN A 119 -20.00 0.23 -0.87
N ASP A 120 -20.53 -0.35 0.21
CA ASP A 120 -19.76 -0.94 1.30
C ASP A 120 -18.77 -2.01 0.83
N GLY A 121 -19.15 -2.83 -0.17
CA GLY A 121 -18.26 -3.89 -0.70
C GLY A 121 -17.01 -3.31 -1.36
N GLU A 122 -17.17 -2.28 -2.19
CA GLU A 122 -16.05 -1.62 -2.84
C GLU A 122 -15.19 -0.83 -1.84
N ALA A 123 -15.82 -0.24 -0.82
CA ALA A 123 -15.11 0.44 0.25
C ALA A 123 -14.19 -0.54 1.01
N LEU A 124 -14.71 -1.71 1.40
CA LEU A 124 -13.92 -2.74 2.06
C LEU A 124 -12.76 -3.22 1.20
N ASP A 125 -12.98 -3.45 -0.11
CA ASP A 125 -11.91 -3.85 -1.04
C ASP A 125 -10.76 -2.82 -1.08
N TYR A 126 -11.07 -1.53 -1.05
CA TYR A 126 -10.05 -0.48 -1.02
C TYR A 126 -9.34 -0.37 0.33
N TYR A 127 -10.06 -0.51 1.46
CA TYR A 127 -9.43 -0.55 2.79
C TYR A 127 -8.52 -1.77 2.95
N GLU A 128 -8.91 -2.96 2.46
CA GLU A 128 -8.04 -4.14 2.45
C GLU A 128 -6.76 -3.91 1.64
N ARG A 129 -6.85 -3.23 0.50
CA ARG A 129 -5.66 -2.83 -0.27
C ARG A 129 -4.79 -1.82 0.48
N ALA A 130 -5.40 -0.89 1.22
CA ALA A 130 -4.66 0.02 2.08
C ALA A 130 -3.91 -0.75 3.17
N LEU A 131 -4.55 -1.71 3.83
CA LEU A 131 -3.93 -2.59 4.82
C LEU A 131 -2.85 -3.50 4.23
N TYR A 132 -2.99 -3.93 2.97
CA TYR A 132 -1.91 -4.67 2.30
C TYR A 132 -0.64 -3.82 2.15
N LEU A 133 -0.79 -2.50 1.91
CA LEU A 133 0.32 -1.56 1.81
C LEU A 133 0.87 -1.16 3.20
N TYR A 134 -0.01 -0.97 4.18
CA TYR A 134 0.30 -0.60 5.57
C TYR A 134 -0.42 -1.52 6.56
N PRO A 135 0.15 -2.70 6.86
CA PRO A 135 -0.52 -3.71 7.67
C PRO A 135 -0.88 -3.29 9.10
N ASN A 136 -0.20 -2.30 9.64
CA ASN A 136 -0.41 -1.83 11.02
C ASN A 136 -1.29 -0.57 11.09
N ASP A 137 -2.01 -0.25 10.01
CA ASP A 137 -2.89 0.92 9.99
C ASP A 137 -4.16 0.66 10.81
N ILE A 138 -4.35 1.45 11.87
CA ILE A 138 -5.53 1.38 12.74
C ILE A 138 -6.71 2.09 12.08
N ILE A 139 -6.48 3.23 11.39
CA ILE A 139 -7.55 4.04 10.81
C ILE A 139 -8.33 3.25 9.75
N ALA A 140 -7.64 2.51 8.90
CA ALA A 140 -8.30 1.66 7.91
C ALA A 140 -9.18 0.60 8.57
N ARG A 141 -8.71 -0.02 9.67
CA ARG A 141 -9.49 -1.01 10.44
C ARG A 141 -10.73 -0.38 11.09
N GLU A 142 -10.59 0.78 11.71
CA GLU A 142 -11.72 1.51 12.29
C GLU A 142 -12.80 1.80 11.25
N LYS A 143 -12.39 2.22 10.05
CA LYS A 143 -13.33 2.46 8.95
C LYS A 143 -14.01 1.19 8.42
N MET A 144 -13.31 0.06 8.43
CA MET A 144 -13.92 -1.24 8.11
C MET A 144 -14.91 -1.68 9.20
N ILE A 145 -14.58 -1.45 10.47
CA ILE A 145 -15.48 -1.73 11.60
C ILE A 145 -16.77 -0.93 11.45
N GLU A 146 -16.71 0.39 11.17
CA GLU A 146 -17.89 1.21 10.92
C GLU A 146 -18.82 0.62 9.83
N ILE A 147 -18.24 0.01 8.79
CA ILE A 147 -19.00 -0.64 7.71
C ILE A 147 -19.63 -1.95 8.22
N TYR A 148 -18.85 -2.79 8.92
CA TYR A 148 -19.36 -4.06 9.43
C TYR A 148 -20.44 -3.88 10.47
N GLU A 149 -20.37 -2.85 11.32
CA GLU A 149 -21.44 -2.48 12.26
C GLU A 149 -22.74 -2.10 11.54
N LYS A 150 -22.67 -1.29 10.48
CA LYS A 150 -23.83 -0.97 9.64
C LYS A 150 -24.45 -2.23 9.03
N GLN A 151 -23.64 -3.20 8.65
CA GLN A 151 -24.06 -4.49 8.11
C GLN A 151 -24.52 -5.48 9.19
N LYS A 152 -24.35 -5.13 10.47
CA LYS A 152 -24.57 -6.03 11.62
C LYS A 152 -23.70 -7.28 11.56
N ASN A 153 -22.54 -7.18 10.93
CA ASN A 153 -21.54 -8.24 10.88
C ASN A 153 -20.58 -8.12 12.06
N THR A 154 -21.10 -8.44 13.25
CA THR A 154 -20.33 -8.31 14.49
C THR A 154 -19.12 -9.24 14.57
N ASP A 155 -19.14 -10.38 13.87
CA ASP A 155 -17.97 -11.27 13.83
C ASP A 155 -16.78 -10.65 13.13
N ALA A 156 -17.01 -9.99 11.99
CA ALA A 156 -15.93 -9.30 11.27
C ALA A 156 -15.42 -8.06 12.04
N ALA A 157 -16.32 -7.30 12.66
CA ALA A 157 -15.95 -6.18 13.51
C ALA A 157 -15.07 -6.64 14.69
N MET A 158 -15.47 -7.71 15.38
CA MET A 158 -14.74 -8.27 16.52
C MET A 158 -13.30 -8.68 16.16
N VAL A 159 -13.10 -9.32 14.99
CA VAL A 159 -11.75 -9.69 14.52
C VAL A 159 -10.86 -8.46 14.37
N LEU A 160 -11.39 -7.40 13.77
CA LEU A 160 -10.62 -6.16 13.58
C LEU A 160 -10.35 -5.42 14.89
N LEU A 161 -11.29 -5.42 15.85
CA LEU A 161 -11.08 -4.86 17.18
C LEU A 161 -9.95 -5.57 17.93
N ILE A 162 -9.92 -6.91 17.89
CA ILE A 162 -8.82 -7.70 18.46
C ILE A 162 -7.48 -7.37 17.77
N GLU A 163 -7.49 -7.15 16.47
CA GLU A 163 -6.26 -6.72 15.75
C GLU A 163 -5.82 -5.31 16.17
N ILE A 164 -6.76 -4.38 16.37
CA ILE A 164 -6.44 -3.02 16.86
C ILE A 164 -5.83 -3.10 18.25
N ILE A 165 -6.41 -3.87 19.18
CA ILE A 165 -5.87 -4.06 20.53
C ILE A 165 -4.45 -4.64 20.49
N LYS A 166 -4.17 -5.59 19.60
CA LYS A 166 -2.81 -6.14 19.41
C LYS A 166 -1.82 -5.12 18.87
N LEU A 167 -2.26 -4.16 18.05
CA LEU A 167 -1.43 -3.11 17.47
C LEU A 167 -1.22 -1.93 18.44
N ASP A 168 -2.25 -1.58 19.17
CA ASP A 168 -2.27 -0.53 20.18
C ASP A 168 -3.04 -1.02 21.43
N PRO A 169 -2.34 -1.68 22.34
CA PRO A 169 -2.94 -2.17 23.59
C PRO A 169 -3.47 -1.08 24.52
N ALA A 170 -3.23 0.20 24.21
CA ALA A 170 -3.76 1.33 24.96
C ALA A 170 -5.02 1.95 24.34
N ASN A 171 -5.59 1.35 23.29
CA ASN A 171 -6.76 1.86 22.60
C ASN A 171 -8.06 1.58 23.37
N GLU A 172 -8.49 2.54 24.20
CA GLU A 172 -9.68 2.47 25.05
C GLU A 172 -10.96 2.21 24.25
N ASP A 173 -11.08 2.79 23.05
CA ASP A 173 -12.29 2.65 22.22
C ASP A 173 -12.43 1.23 21.67
N ALA A 174 -11.33 0.58 21.29
CA ALA A 174 -11.36 -0.79 20.80
C ALA A 174 -11.80 -1.77 21.90
N TYR A 175 -11.37 -1.56 23.15
CA TYR A 175 -11.86 -2.38 24.30
C TYR A 175 -13.34 -2.15 24.53
N ARG A 176 -13.79 -0.90 24.54
CA ARG A 176 -15.21 -0.56 24.76
C ARG A 176 -16.11 -1.25 23.74
N ASP A 177 -15.75 -1.16 22.45
CA ASP A 177 -16.53 -1.74 21.38
C ASP A 177 -16.51 -3.27 21.42
N LEU A 178 -15.38 -3.87 21.76
CA LEU A 178 -15.25 -5.32 21.91
C LEU A 178 -16.08 -5.85 23.09
N ILE A 179 -16.02 -5.18 24.25
CA ILE A 179 -16.84 -5.49 25.43
C ILE A 179 -18.32 -5.41 25.06
N ALA A 180 -18.76 -4.35 24.34
CA ALA A 180 -20.14 -4.21 23.93
C ALA A 180 -20.61 -5.35 22.99
N ILE A 181 -19.71 -5.89 22.14
CA ILE A 181 -20.03 -7.05 21.32
C ILE A 181 -20.17 -8.31 22.16
N TYR A 182 -19.28 -8.54 23.11
CA TYR A 182 -19.36 -9.71 24.02
C TYR A 182 -20.60 -9.64 24.91
N ASP A 183 -20.90 -8.46 25.47
CA ASP A 183 -22.10 -8.25 26.28
C ASP A 183 -23.39 -8.52 25.48
N ALA A 184 -23.48 -8.01 24.26
CA ALA A 184 -24.63 -8.27 23.37
C ALA A 184 -24.79 -9.76 23.01
N ARG A 185 -23.75 -10.58 23.23
CA ARG A 185 -23.75 -12.04 23.03
C ARG A 185 -23.92 -12.81 24.33
N GLU A 186 -23.99 -12.12 25.47
CA GLU A 186 -23.97 -12.71 26.80
C GLU A 186 -22.70 -13.56 27.04
N ASP A 187 -21.58 -13.21 26.38
CA ASP A 187 -20.29 -13.90 26.45
C ASP A 187 -19.43 -13.25 27.55
N TYR A 188 -19.85 -13.42 28.79
CA TYR A 188 -19.18 -12.83 29.96
C TYR A 188 -17.81 -13.45 30.21
N ASP A 189 -17.61 -14.71 29.85
CA ASP A 189 -16.31 -15.38 29.96
C ASP A 189 -15.24 -14.66 29.15
N SER A 190 -15.55 -14.29 27.89
CA SER A 190 -14.63 -13.52 27.06
C SER A 190 -14.38 -12.11 27.61
N ILE A 191 -15.33 -11.48 28.28
CA ILE A 191 -15.13 -10.18 28.97
C ILE A 191 -14.13 -10.32 30.10
N LEU A 192 -14.27 -11.36 30.94
CA LEU A 192 -13.37 -11.61 32.08
C LEU A 192 -11.96 -12.01 31.60
N ASP A 193 -11.85 -12.81 30.55
CA ASP A 193 -10.56 -13.16 29.96
C ASP A 193 -9.84 -11.90 29.40
N LEU A 194 -10.57 -11.03 28.75
CA LEU A 194 -10.05 -9.77 28.22
C LEU A 194 -9.58 -8.84 29.35
N GLU A 195 -10.31 -8.76 30.42
CA GLU A 195 -9.92 -7.99 31.63
C GLU A 195 -8.63 -8.54 32.26
N ALA A 196 -8.53 -9.85 32.41
CA ALA A 196 -7.33 -10.50 32.92
C ALA A 196 -6.09 -10.25 32.04
N GLU A 197 -6.27 -10.20 30.71
CA GLU A 197 -5.19 -9.83 29.79
C GLU A 197 -4.73 -8.38 30.03
N VAL A 198 -5.67 -7.43 30.18
CA VAL A 198 -5.37 -6.03 30.49
C VAL A 198 -4.67 -5.90 31.83
N ASP A 199 -5.12 -6.65 32.85
CA ASP A 199 -4.51 -6.61 34.20
C ASP A 199 -3.08 -7.17 34.22
N ALA A 200 -2.77 -8.09 33.33
CA ALA A 200 -1.43 -8.65 33.19
C ALA A 200 -0.43 -7.71 32.48
N GLU A 201 -0.92 -6.71 31.73
CA GLU A 201 -0.07 -5.79 30.96
C GLU A 201 0.27 -4.50 31.72
N ASP A 202 1.45 -3.92 31.44
CA ASP A 202 1.88 -2.62 31.99
C ASP A 202 1.53 -1.48 31.01
N LEU A 203 0.26 -1.09 30.98
CA LEU A 203 -0.26 -0.03 30.12
C LEU A 203 -0.32 1.32 30.83
N LYS A 204 -0.03 2.40 30.12
CA LYS A 204 -0.08 3.77 30.69
C LYS A 204 -1.47 4.20 31.17
N ASN A 205 -2.52 3.70 30.52
CA ASN A 205 -3.93 4.00 30.79
C ASN A 205 -4.69 2.77 31.28
N LYS A 206 -3.98 1.81 31.89
CA LYS A 206 -4.53 0.57 32.41
C LYS A 206 -5.78 0.80 33.27
N ASP A 207 -5.70 1.72 34.23
CA ASP A 207 -6.83 2.02 35.14
C ASP A 207 -8.09 2.43 34.36
N LYS A 208 -7.95 3.22 33.29
CA LYS A 208 -9.10 3.63 32.48
C LYS A 208 -9.69 2.50 31.65
N ILE A 209 -8.84 1.58 31.17
CA ILE A 209 -9.32 0.42 30.43
C ILE A 209 -10.01 -0.53 31.42
N LEU A 210 -9.44 -0.75 32.61
CA LEU A 210 -10.07 -1.57 33.66
C LEU A 210 -11.41 -0.99 34.15
N ASP A 211 -11.56 0.34 34.17
CA ASP A 211 -12.83 0.99 34.48
C ASP A 211 -13.96 0.59 33.51
N LEU A 212 -13.65 0.19 32.25
CA LEU A 212 -14.64 -0.28 31.29
C LEU A 212 -15.26 -1.63 31.70
N PHE A 213 -14.55 -2.41 32.51
CA PHE A 213 -15.02 -3.72 33.03
C PHE A 213 -15.76 -3.60 34.34
N ALA A 214 -15.81 -2.41 34.95
CA ALA A 214 -16.36 -2.22 36.30
C ALA A 214 -17.79 -2.71 36.42
N ASP A 215 -18.65 -2.48 35.43
CA ASP A 215 -20.04 -2.92 35.42
C ASP A 215 -20.19 -4.44 35.38
N TYR A 216 -19.20 -5.16 34.89
CA TYR A 216 -19.16 -6.63 34.82
C TYR A 216 -18.50 -7.24 36.08
N MET A 217 -17.59 -6.48 36.71
CA MET A 217 -16.88 -6.92 37.91
C MET A 217 -17.71 -6.75 39.19
N THR A 218 -18.59 -5.73 39.23
CA THR A 218 -19.48 -5.52 40.37
C THR A 218 -20.55 -6.61 40.53
N SER A 219 -20.84 -7.33 39.43
CA SER A 219 -21.74 -8.47 39.40
C SER A 219 -21.03 -9.80 39.72
N ALA A 220 -19.70 -9.79 39.89
CA ALA A 220 -18.98 -11.01 40.28
C ALA A 220 -19.51 -11.49 41.65
N PRO A 221 -19.99 -12.73 41.74
CA PRO A 221 -20.52 -13.24 43.01
C PRO A 221 -19.40 -13.26 44.05
N LEU A 222 -19.67 -12.68 45.20
CA LEU A 222 -18.78 -12.83 46.34
C LEU A 222 -18.87 -14.28 46.82
N ILE A 223 -17.80 -15.04 46.65
CA ILE A 223 -17.71 -16.41 47.14
C ILE A 223 -17.17 -16.35 48.56
N THR A 224 -18.05 -16.58 49.54
CA THR A 224 -17.69 -16.66 50.95
C THR A 224 -18.00 -18.05 51.48
N ASP A 225 -17.12 -18.59 52.30
CA ASP A 225 -17.46 -19.74 53.16
C ASP A 225 -17.94 -19.24 54.53
N PRO A 226 -18.47 -20.14 55.40
CA PRO A 226 -18.90 -19.77 56.74
C PRO A 226 -17.78 -19.25 57.65
N GLU A 227 -16.52 -19.43 57.28
CA GLU A 227 -15.32 -19.06 58.05
C GLU A 227 -14.58 -17.85 57.45
N GLY A 228 -14.96 -17.37 56.24
CA GLY A 228 -14.36 -16.24 55.55
C GLY A 228 -14.21 -16.44 54.03
N ASP A 229 -13.43 -15.57 53.38
CA ASP A 229 -13.20 -15.62 51.95
C ASP A 229 -12.46 -16.91 51.57
N VAL A 230 -12.99 -17.64 50.57
CA VAL A 230 -12.36 -18.83 50.04
C VAL A 230 -11.37 -18.39 48.92
N PRO A 231 -10.08 -18.55 49.13
CA PRO A 231 -9.12 -18.20 48.09
C PRO A 231 -9.31 -19.08 46.85
N SER A 232 -9.12 -18.50 45.67
CA SER A 232 -9.16 -19.26 44.42
C SER A 232 -8.14 -20.40 44.43
N GLY A 233 -8.55 -21.61 44.04
CA GLY A 233 -7.65 -22.77 44.05
C GLY A 233 -8.37 -24.09 43.83
N LYS A 234 -7.58 -25.20 43.80
CA LYS A 234 -8.11 -26.56 43.80
C LYS A 234 -8.17 -27.04 45.25
N TYR A 235 -9.28 -27.63 45.62
CA TYR A 235 -9.53 -28.18 46.96
C TYR A 235 -9.69 -29.68 46.87
N ASP A 236 -9.09 -30.41 47.79
CA ASP A 236 -9.13 -31.89 47.83
C ASP A 236 -10.38 -32.40 48.58
N GLU A 237 -11.08 -31.51 49.27
CA GLU A 237 -12.30 -31.82 50.03
C GLU A 237 -13.48 -30.97 49.53
N ALA A 238 -14.70 -31.48 49.70
CA ALA A 238 -15.91 -30.73 49.37
C ALA A 238 -16.06 -29.53 50.31
N LEU A 239 -16.14 -28.33 49.74
CA LEU A 239 -16.39 -27.08 50.47
C LEU A 239 -17.87 -26.70 50.34
N GLU A 240 -18.47 -26.20 51.41
CA GLU A 240 -19.76 -25.53 51.34
C GLU A 240 -19.50 -24.06 51.10
N VAL A 241 -19.92 -23.57 49.92
CA VAL A 241 -19.66 -22.21 49.47
C VAL A 241 -20.98 -21.47 49.38
N GLU A 242 -21.10 -20.33 50.03
CA GLU A 242 -22.22 -19.41 49.84
C GLU A 242 -21.88 -18.42 48.75
N ILE A 243 -22.70 -18.39 47.69
CA ILE A 243 -22.54 -17.46 46.58
C ILE A 243 -23.66 -16.43 46.68
N ALA A 244 -23.32 -15.19 46.96
CA ALA A 244 -24.28 -14.09 47.04
C ALA A 244 -23.93 -12.96 46.05
N SER A 245 -24.95 -12.42 45.36
CA SER A 245 -24.83 -11.17 44.61
C SER A 245 -25.38 -10.03 45.46
N THR A 246 -24.69 -8.91 45.50
CA THR A 246 -25.12 -7.71 46.23
C THR A 246 -26.29 -7.00 45.55
N ASP A 247 -26.48 -7.19 44.23
CA ASP A 247 -27.44 -6.46 43.43
C ASP A 247 -28.65 -7.30 42.97
N GLY A 248 -28.73 -8.56 43.36
CA GLY A 248 -29.86 -9.46 43.06
C GLY A 248 -29.85 -10.03 41.65
N ASP A 249 -28.73 -9.95 40.98
CA ASP A 249 -28.52 -10.49 39.63
C ASP A 249 -28.42 -12.02 39.62
N ALA A 250 -28.58 -12.63 38.45
CA ALA A 250 -28.44 -14.06 38.29
C ALA A 250 -26.98 -14.49 38.43
N ILE A 251 -26.74 -15.45 39.31
CA ILE A 251 -25.41 -16.00 39.55
C ILE A 251 -25.21 -17.23 38.69
N TYR A 252 -24.18 -17.18 37.82
CA TYR A 252 -23.75 -18.30 36.98
C TYR A 252 -22.48 -18.91 37.59
N TYR A 253 -22.43 -20.23 37.71
CA TYR A 253 -21.27 -20.95 38.19
C TYR A 253 -21.00 -22.18 37.33
N THR A 254 -19.75 -22.53 37.15
CA THR A 254 -19.29 -23.79 36.54
C THR A 254 -18.66 -24.67 37.62
N ILE A 255 -18.99 -25.98 37.56
CA ILE A 255 -18.40 -26.99 38.44
C ILE A 255 -17.35 -27.79 37.69
#